data_3f273a9afd56fbc116181507b9bb9062
#
_entry.id   3f273a9afd56fbc116181507b9bb9062
#
_cell.length_a   1.000
_cell.length_b   1.000
_cell.length_c   1.000
_cell.angle_alpha   90.00
_cell.angle_beta   90.00
_cell.angle_gamma   90.00
#
_symmetry.space_group_name_H-M   'P 1'
#
loop_
_entity.id
_entity.type
_entity.pdbx_description
1 polymer ?
#
loop_
_entity_poly.entity_id
_entity_poly.type
_entity_poly.pdbx_seq_one_letter_code
_entity_poly.pdbx_strand_id
1 'polypeptide(L)'
;MLSGSAALKSNIIQNLKVMVGCPFVQGYGQTEGGGTAFLNSIYDTMPGTIGGIENTAELKLVDLPEFNYHSTDVNPETGALEPRGEVCFKGCFFKGYFKNREETNHVIDKDGWLHSGDVGSITTNRGNVLRIIDRVKNLFKLSQGEYVAPDKVQLILVNSKYVNQIFLDGDSKYSYAVALIYPELKECIKFLKGNKKLGDIDYDKITYDDAYGNKDMEDEIVKDCDIVGRKSGLKGFELPKKISLINEPCSPNNGLMTNTLKLKPKVIRIKYNVELKKMYE
;
A
#
# COMPACT_ATOMS: atom_id res chain seq x y z
N MET A 1 18.57 1.88 -14.78
CA MET A 1 17.83 2.67 -13.78
C MET A 1 17.45 1.76 -12.62
N LEU A 2 17.62 2.21 -11.39
CA LEU A 2 17.28 1.44 -10.18
C LEU A 2 16.19 2.18 -9.39
N SER A 3 15.17 1.46 -8.96
CA SER A 3 14.14 1.94 -8.03
C SER A 3 14.08 1.05 -6.81
N GLY A 4 13.86 1.63 -5.65
CA GLY A 4 13.73 0.92 -4.38
C GLY A 4 13.06 1.78 -3.33
N SER A 5 13.04 1.32 -2.09
CA SER A 5 12.46 2.00 -0.93
C SER A 5 10.94 2.07 -0.88
N ALA A 6 10.23 2.23 -2.01
CA ALA A 6 8.77 2.21 -2.07
C ALA A 6 8.29 1.43 -3.30
N ALA A 7 7.13 0.81 -3.19
CA ALA A 7 6.51 0.11 -4.31
C ALA A 7 6.12 1.10 -5.41
N LEU A 8 6.46 0.78 -6.65
CA LEU A 8 6.02 1.50 -7.84
C LEU A 8 4.88 0.74 -8.52
N LYS A 9 3.93 1.48 -9.07
CA LYS A 9 2.87 0.91 -9.89
C LYS A 9 3.44 0.26 -11.15
N SER A 10 2.92 -0.90 -11.51
CA SER A 10 3.38 -1.67 -12.66
C SER A 10 3.30 -0.91 -13.99
N ASN A 11 2.24 -0.12 -14.19
CA ASN A 11 2.10 0.73 -15.38
C ASN A 11 3.14 1.85 -15.44
N ILE A 12 3.51 2.43 -14.27
CA ILE A 12 4.57 3.44 -14.21
C ILE A 12 5.91 2.83 -14.58
N ILE A 13 6.22 1.63 -14.08
CA ILE A 13 7.45 0.92 -14.42
C ILE A 13 7.54 0.64 -15.91
N GLN A 14 6.44 0.16 -16.51
CA GLN A 14 6.40 -0.10 -17.95
C GLN A 14 6.58 1.18 -18.76
N ASN A 15 5.90 2.25 -18.40
CA ASN A 15 6.04 3.54 -19.05
C ASN A 15 7.47 4.08 -18.94
N LEU A 16 8.09 4.01 -17.75
CA LEU A 16 9.46 4.43 -17.54
C LEU A 16 10.46 3.61 -18.37
N LYS A 17 10.29 2.28 -18.47
CA LYS A 17 11.11 1.43 -19.33
C LYS A 17 11.09 1.90 -20.79
N VAL A 18 9.90 2.25 -21.30
CA VAL A 18 9.73 2.73 -22.68
C VAL A 18 10.28 4.15 -22.85
N MET A 19 9.95 5.06 -21.95
CA MET A 19 10.33 6.48 -22.06
C MET A 19 11.83 6.71 -21.93
N VAL A 20 12.48 5.98 -21.04
CA VAL A 20 13.92 6.16 -20.76
C VAL A 20 14.80 5.29 -21.64
N GLY A 21 14.25 4.21 -22.22
CA GLY A 21 14.97 3.30 -23.12
C GLY A 21 16.15 2.59 -22.45
N CYS A 22 16.15 2.42 -21.13
CA CYS A 22 17.21 1.75 -20.39
C CYS A 22 16.69 0.61 -19.50
N PRO A 23 17.54 -0.35 -19.14
CA PRO A 23 17.20 -1.38 -18.16
C PRO A 23 16.68 -0.76 -16.87
N PHE A 24 15.56 -1.27 -16.38
CA PHE A 24 14.92 -0.81 -15.14
C PHE A 24 14.86 -1.95 -14.14
N VAL A 25 15.45 -1.75 -12.98
CA VAL A 25 15.57 -2.75 -11.90
C VAL A 25 14.89 -2.23 -10.67
N GLN A 26 14.15 -3.11 -10.00
CA GLN A 26 13.59 -2.84 -8.67
C GLN A 26 14.36 -3.64 -7.63
N GLY A 27 14.68 -2.97 -6.52
CA GLY A 27 15.30 -3.59 -5.36
C GLY A 27 14.43 -3.47 -4.12
N TYR A 28 14.44 -4.49 -3.30
CA TYR A 28 13.86 -4.49 -1.96
C TYR A 28 14.93 -4.77 -0.93
N GLY A 29 14.83 -4.07 0.17
CA GLY A 29 15.66 -4.23 1.35
C GLY A 29 15.40 -3.13 2.35
N GLN A 30 16.11 -3.20 3.44
CA GLN A 30 16.02 -2.22 4.53
C GLN A 30 17.42 -1.97 5.11
N THR A 31 17.55 -0.88 5.85
CA THR A 31 18.82 -0.47 6.45
C THR A 31 19.42 -1.57 7.34
N GLU A 32 18.57 -2.24 8.09
CA GLU A 32 18.89 -3.37 8.95
C GLU A 32 19.45 -4.57 8.17
N GLY A 33 19.02 -4.73 6.94
CA GLY A 33 19.47 -5.77 6.00
C GLY A 33 20.72 -5.40 5.20
N GLY A 34 21.42 -4.32 5.55
CA GLY A 34 22.59 -3.87 4.81
C GLY A 34 22.30 -3.20 3.48
N GLY A 35 21.04 -2.90 3.20
CA GLY A 35 20.57 -2.26 1.98
C GLY A 35 19.64 -3.15 1.16
N THR A 36 20.06 -3.59 -0.02
CA THR A 36 19.24 -4.40 -0.94
C THR A 36 19.49 -5.88 -0.72
N ALA A 37 18.44 -6.62 -0.37
CA ALA A 37 18.49 -8.09 -0.22
C ALA A 37 17.88 -8.82 -1.43
N PHE A 38 17.06 -8.14 -2.23
CA PHE A 38 16.39 -8.66 -3.41
C PHE A 38 16.51 -7.70 -4.57
N LEU A 39 16.71 -8.26 -5.75
CA LEU A 39 16.81 -7.48 -6.98
C LEU A 39 16.13 -8.23 -8.11
N ASN A 40 15.30 -7.55 -8.91
CA ASN A 40 14.76 -8.18 -10.10
C ASN A 40 15.76 -8.12 -11.25
N SER A 41 15.68 -9.11 -12.13
CA SER A 41 16.48 -9.13 -13.35
C SER A 41 16.08 -7.99 -14.29
N ILE A 42 17.03 -7.49 -15.08
CA ILE A 42 16.77 -6.53 -16.17
C ILE A 42 15.82 -7.12 -17.23
N TYR A 43 15.75 -8.44 -17.30
CA TYR A 43 14.87 -9.18 -18.22
C TYR A 43 13.52 -9.52 -17.59
N ASP A 44 13.30 -9.18 -16.31
CA ASP A 44 12.05 -9.47 -15.64
C ASP A 44 10.92 -8.59 -16.23
N THR A 45 9.90 -9.27 -16.73
CA THR A 45 8.71 -8.65 -17.31
C THR A 45 7.51 -8.68 -16.37
N MET A 46 7.65 -9.31 -15.19
CA MET A 46 6.55 -9.45 -14.23
C MET A 46 6.34 -8.16 -13.43
N PRO A 47 5.18 -7.54 -13.54
CA PRO A 47 4.89 -6.38 -12.75
C PRO A 47 4.64 -6.75 -11.27
N GLY A 48 5.13 -5.91 -10.35
CA GLY A 48 4.86 -6.02 -8.91
C GLY A 48 5.68 -7.08 -8.17
N THR A 49 6.69 -7.68 -8.82
CA THR A 49 7.68 -8.53 -8.17
C THR A 49 8.98 -7.76 -7.95
N ILE A 50 9.73 -8.18 -6.96
CA ILE A 50 11.06 -7.63 -6.62
C ILE A 50 12.18 -8.62 -6.90
N GLY A 51 11.89 -9.65 -7.70
CA GLY A 51 12.86 -10.64 -8.14
C GLY A 51 13.23 -11.68 -7.11
N GLY A 52 14.42 -12.25 -7.28
CA GLY A 52 14.99 -13.26 -6.38
C GLY A 52 15.86 -12.63 -5.30
N ILE A 53 16.25 -13.48 -4.36
CA ILE A 53 17.18 -13.13 -3.31
C ILE A 53 18.61 -13.04 -3.87
N GLU A 54 19.39 -12.10 -3.35
CA GLU A 54 20.80 -11.98 -3.67
C GLU A 54 21.61 -13.17 -3.11
N ASN A 55 22.70 -13.54 -3.80
CA ASN A 55 23.52 -14.70 -3.45
C ASN A 55 24.16 -14.65 -2.04
N THR A 56 24.11 -13.49 -1.40
CA THR A 56 24.68 -13.25 -0.07
C THR A 56 23.67 -13.45 1.06
N ALA A 57 22.44 -13.78 0.75
CA ALA A 57 21.35 -13.87 1.71
C ALA A 57 20.52 -15.17 1.53
N GLU A 58 19.90 -15.60 2.63
CA GLU A 58 18.90 -16.66 2.66
C GLU A 58 17.54 -16.05 2.98
N LEU A 59 16.47 -16.62 2.42
CA LEU A 59 15.08 -16.22 2.65
C LEU A 59 14.30 -17.32 3.35
N LYS A 60 13.49 -16.95 4.33
CA LYS A 60 12.34 -17.75 4.76
C LYS A 60 11.10 -16.88 4.90
N LEU A 61 9.93 -17.45 4.73
CA LEU A 61 8.65 -16.88 5.12
C LEU A 61 8.23 -17.51 6.45
N VAL A 62 7.92 -16.68 7.43
CA VAL A 62 7.36 -17.11 8.71
C VAL A 62 5.85 -16.94 8.67
N ASP A 63 5.14 -18.00 8.97
CA ASP A 63 3.68 -17.99 9.01
C ASP A 63 3.16 -16.91 9.96
N LEU A 64 2.08 -16.27 9.55
CA LEU A 64 1.33 -15.27 10.33
C LEU A 64 -0.12 -15.73 10.44
N PRO A 65 -0.42 -16.72 11.30
CA PRO A 65 -1.75 -17.32 11.40
C PRO A 65 -2.84 -16.31 11.74
N GLU A 66 -2.50 -15.31 12.55
CA GLU A 66 -3.39 -14.22 12.93
C GLU A 66 -3.85 -13.37 11.74
N PHE A 67 -3.08 -13.38 10.64
CA PHE A 67 -3.40 -12.67 9.38
C PHE A 67 -3.85 -13.62 8.26
N ASN A 68 -3.98 -14.92 8.56
CA ASN A 68 -4.30 -15.97 7.59
C ASN A 68 -3.28 -16.01 6.42
N TYR A 69 -1.99 -15.89 6.75
CA TYR A 69 -0.88 -16.05 5.83
C TYR A 69 -0.02 -17.26 6.23
N HIS A 70 0.09 -18.22 5.31
CA HIS A 70 0.77 -19.49 5.55
C HIS A 70 1.75 -19.82 4.43
N SER A 71 2.83 -20.49 4.79
CA SER A 71 3.82 -21.02 3.84
C SER A 71 3.26 -22.11 2.93
N THR A 72 2.06 -22.63 3.24
CA THR A 72 1.33 -23.62 2.44
C THR A 72 0.22 -23.02 1.57
N ASP A 73 0.10 -21.70 1.52
CA ASP A 73 -0.94 -21.04 0.74
C ASP A 73 -0.82 -21.35 -0.76
N VAL A 74 -1.95 -21.40 -1.42
CA VAL A 74 -2.05 -21.61 -2.86
C VAL A 74 -2.76 -20.41 -3.51
N ASN A 75 -2.35 -20.10 -4.71
CA ASN A 75 -3.01 -19.08 -5.52
C ASN A 75 -4.39 -19.63 -5.97
N PRO A 76 -5.50 -18.96 -5.63
CA PRO A 76 -6.84 -19.45 -5.92
C PRO A 76 -7.18 -19.48 -7.42
N GLU A 77 -6.50 -18.68 -8.23
CA GLU A 77 -6.75 -18.64 -9.67
C GLU A 77 -5.98 -19.70 -10.43
N THR A 78 -4.75 -20.01 -9.99
CA THR A 78 -3.85 -20.94 -10.71
C THR A 78 -3.72 -22.31 -10.03
N GLY A 79 -4.10 -22.42 -8.76
CA GLY A 79 -3.86 -23.61 -7.92
C GLY A 79 -2.38 -23.85 -7.59
N ALA A 80 -1.48 -22.98 -8.01
CA ALA A 80 -0.05 -23.10 -7.73
C ALA A 80 0.26 -22.72 -6.28
N LEU A 81 1.27 -23.36 -5.69
CA LEU A 81 1.78 -22.98 -4.38
C LEU A 81 2.26 -21.51 -4.42
N GLU A 82 1.74 -20.69 -3.53
CA GLU A 82 2.09 -19.29 -3.35
C GLU A 82 2.27 -18.99 -1.85
N PRO A 83 3.37 -19.43 -1.25
CA PRO A 83 3.67 -19.22 0.15
C PRO A 83 3.54 -17.77 0.54
N ARG A 84 2.92 -17.47 1.70
CA ARG A 84 2.79 -16.13 2.26
C ARG A 84 3.22 -16.13 3.72
N GLY A 85 3.80 -15.01 4.17
CA GLY A 85 4.23 -14.85 5.55
C GLY A 85 5.11 -13.63 5.74
N GLU A 86 5.64 -13.47 6.96
CA GLU A 86 6.65 -12.46 7.23
C GLU A 86 7.95 -12.81 6.50
N VAL A 87 8.48 -11.83 5.79
CA VAL A 87 9.76 -11.94 5.09
C VAL A 87 10.89 -11.87 6.12
N CYS A 88 11.60 -12.99 6.29
CA CYS A 88 12.79 -13.04 7.11
C CYS A 88 13.99 -13.43 6.26
N PHE A 89 15.11 -12.78 6.48
CA PHE A 89 16.32 -13.08 5.74
C PHE A 89 17.56 -13.15 6.65
N LYS A 90 18.54 -13.94 6.20
CA LYS A 90 19.79 -14.16 6.90
C LYS A 90 20.95 -13.96 5.93
N GLY A 91 22.04 -13.33 6.40
CA GLY A 91 23.19 -13.01 5.56
C GLY A 91 23.96 -11.80 6.08
N CYS A 92 24.45 -10.96 5.16
CA CYS A 92 25.15 -9.72 5.53
C CYS A 92 24.14 -8.64 5.95
N PHE A 93 23.96 -8.45 7.23
CA PHE A 93 23.10 -7.39 7.76
C PHE A 93 23.74 -6.71 8.97
N PHE A 94 23.06 -5.68 9.52
CA PHE A 94 23.58 -4.89 10.62
C PHE A 94 23.83 -5.75 11.89
N LYS A 95 24.72 -5.28 12.78
CA LYS A 95 25.00 -5.96 14.06
C LYS A 95 23.94 -5.68 15.12
N GLY A 96 23.08 -4.71 14.91
CA GLY A 96 22.04 -4.30 15.82
C GLY A 96 21.91 -2.79 15.95
N TYR A 97 20.90 -2.35 16.67
CA TYR A 97 20.65 -0.94 16.96
C TYR A 97 21.63 -0.43 18.03
N PHE A 98 22.21 0.74 17.78
CA PHE A 98 23.18 1.34 18.68
C PHE A 98 22.58 1.58 20.07
N LYS A 99 23.22 1.00 21.11
CA LYS A 99 22.77 1.08 22.51
C LYS A 99 21.33 0.64 22.79
N ASN A 100 20.72 -0.13 21.89
CA ASN A 100 19.38 -0.66 22.05
C ASN A 100 19.35 -2.18 21.79
N ARG A 101 19.76 -2.93 22.80
CA ARG A 101 19.82 -4.40 22.71
C ARG A 101 18.45 -5.05 22.67
N GLU A 102 17.48 -4.44 23.34
CA GLU A 102 16.10 -4.93 23.38
C GLU A 102 15.50 -4.95 21.99
N GLU A 103 15.53 -3.81 21.29
CA GLU A 103 15.04 -3.72 19.92
C GLU A 103 15.84 -4.59 18.94
N THR A 104 17.15 -4.74 19.17
CA THR A 104 17.99 -5.64 18.37
C THR A 104 17.52 -7.09 18.50
N ASN A 105 17.27 -7.56 19.72
CA ASN A 105 16.79 -8.91 19.99
C ASN A 105 15.34 -9.13 19.50
N HIS A 106 14.58 -8.06 19.30
CA HIS A 106 13.23 -8.12 18.74
C HIS A 106 13.25 -8.35 17.23
N VAL A 107 14.23 -7.80 16.52
CA VAL A 107 14.31 -7.91 15.06
C VAL A 107 15.24 -9.01 14.57
N ILE A 108 16.22 -9.46 15.39
CA ILE A 108 17.08 -10.60 15.07
C ILE A 108 16.77 -11.73 16.04
N ASP A 109 16.27 -12.84 15.50
CA ASP A 109 15.95 -14.01 16.30
C ASP A 109 17.22 -14.78 16.75
N LYS A 110 17.04 -15.74 17.66
CA LYS A 110 18.13 -16.57 18.22
C LYS A 110 18.88 -17.39 17.17
N ASP A 111 18.27 -17.68 16.04
CA ASP A 111 18.84 -18.45 14.95
C ASP A 111 19.52 -17.55 13.90
N GLY A 112 19.55 -16.23 14.16
CA GLY A 112 20.21 -15.21 13.34
C GLY A 112 19.39 -14.80 12.11
N TRP A 113 18.06 -14.91 12.15
CA TRP A 113 17.20 -14.38 11.12
C TRP A 113 16.76 -12.97 11.47
N LEU A 114 16.85 -12.09 10.49
CA LEU A 114 16.30 -10.73 10.57
C LEU A 114 14.85 -10.75 10.15
N HIS A 115 13.95 -10.41 11.08
CA HIS A 115 12.54 -10.19 10.86
C HIS A 115 12.32 -8.81 10.24
N SER A 116 11.89 -8.76 8.99
CA SER A 116 11.76 -7.49 8.27
C SER A 116 10.55 -6.66 8.73
N GLY A 117 9.56 -7.30 9.32
CA GLY A 117 8.25 -6.71 9.59
C GLY A 117 7.42 -6.47 8.33
N ASP A 118 7.87 -6.97 7.18
CA ASP A 118 7.14 -6.91 5.91
C ASP A 118 6.52 -8.28 5.59
N VAL A 119 5.30 -8.31 5.08
CA VAL A 119 4.62 -9.51 4.60
C VAL A 119 4.89 -9.66 3.12
N GLY A 120 5.26 -10.87 2.71
CA GLY A 120 5.48 -11.18 1.31
C GLY A 120 4.81 -12.47 0.85
N SER A 121 4.77 -12.66 -0.45
CA SER A 121 4.44 -13.93 -1.11
C SER A 121 5.52 -14.33 -2.09
N ILE A 122 5.70 -15.65 -2.28
CA ILE A 122 6.63 -16.22 -3.26
C ILE A 122 5.81 -16.85 -4.38
N THR A 123 6.00 -16.35 -5.60
CA THR A 123 5.39 -16.93 -6.79
C THR A 123 6.27 -18.07 -7.30
N THR A 124 5.89 -19.34 -7.04
CA THR A 124 6.73 -20.52 -7.28
C THR A 124 6.77 -20.95 -8.75
N ASN A 125 5.68 -20.75 -9.48
CA ASN A 125 5.55 -21.17 -10.88
C ASN A 125 6.36 -20.32 -11.88
N ARG A 126 7.08 -19.30 -11.40
CA ARG A 126 7.87 -18.38 -12.22
C ARG A 126 9.23 -18.03 -11.60
N GLY A 127 9.89 -19.02 -10.99
CA GLY A 127 11.26 -18.88 -10.51
C GLY A 127 11.42 -18.34 -9.10
N ASN A 128 10.44 -18.56 -8.23
CA ASN A 128 10.50 -18.19 -6.80
C ASN A 128 10.76 -16.67 -6.59
N VAL A 129 10.00 -15.84 -7.27
CA VAL A 129 10.12 -14.39 -7.13
C VAL A 129 9.29 -13.88 -5.95
N LEU A 130 9.89 -12.97 -5.18
CA LEU A 130 9.24 -12.32 -4.04
C LEU A 130 8.34 -11.16 -4.49
N ARG A 131 7.19 -11.05 -3.84
CA ARG A 131 6.30 -9.89 -3.89
C ARG A 131 6.03 -9.41 -2.47
N ILE A 132 6.19 -8.15 -2.20
CA ILE A 132 5.78 -7.54 -0.93
C ILE A 132 4.30 -7.22 -0.98
N ILE A 133 3.58 -7.63 0.06
CA ILE A 133 2.14 -7.40 0.23
C ILE A 133 1.92 -6.13 1.04
N ASP A 134 2.47 -6.07 2.26
CA ASP A 134 2.34 -4.93 3.17
C ASP A 134 3.32 -5.07 4.35
N ARG A 135 3.21 -4.15 5.32
CA ARG A 135 3.87 -4.27 6.61
C ARG A 135 2.99 -4.94 7.63
N VAL A 136 3.52 -5.84 8.44
CA VAL A 136 2.80 -6.49 9.54
C VAL A 136 2.09 -5.46 10.44
N LYS A 137 2.79 -4.37 10.80
CA LYS A 137 2.27 -3.30 11.67
C LYS A 137 1.18 -2.43 11.03
N ASN A 138 1.02 -2.47 9.70
CA ASN A 138 0.01 -1.69 8.98
C ASN A 138 -1.29 -2.48 8.82
N LEU A 139 -1.22 -3.81 8.81
CA LEU A 139 -2.40 -4.65 8.67
C LEU A 139 -3.40 -4.35 9.78
N PHE A 140 -4.66 -4.23 9.42
CA PHE A 140 -5.74 -4.08 10.38
C PHE A 140 -6.82 -5.13 10.18
N LYS A 141 -7.47 -5.50 11.27
CA LYS A 141 -8.55 -6.47 11.31
C LYS A 141 -9.90 -5.78 11.33
N LEU A 142 -10.85 -6.27 10.56
CA LEU A 142 -12.25 -5.87 10.63
C LEU A 142 -13.04 -6.76 11.59
N SER A 143 -14.22 -6.31 12.01
CA SER A 143 -15.03 -7.02 13.03
C SER A 143 -15.42 -8.44 12.65
N GLN A 144 -15.58 -8.73 11.36
CA GLN A 144 -15.87 -10.07 10.84
C GLN A 144 -14.65 -10.99 10.74
N GLY A 145 -13.47 -10.53 11.19
CA GLY A 145 -12.24 -11.33 11.19
C GLY A 145 -11.37 -11.20 9.96
N GLU A 146 -11.80 -10.47 8.94
CA GLU A 146 -11.02 -10.23 7.73
C GLU A 146 -9.90 -9.22 7.97
N TYR A 147 -8.74 -9.46 7.35
CA TYR A 147 -7.59 -8.57 7.43
C TYR A 147 -7.41 -7.79 6.14
N VAL A 148 -7.08 -6.53 6.28
CA VAL A 148 -6.84 -5.62 5.16
C VAL A 148 -5.39 -5.16 5.17
N ALA A 149 -4.77 -5.21 3.99
CA ALA A 149 -3.43 -4.72 3.71
C ALA A 149 -3.54 -3.31 3.08
N PRO A 150 -3.42 -2.22 3.88
CA PRO A 150 -3.74 -0.88 3.39
C PRO A 150 -2.81 -0.42 2.26
N ASP A 151 -1.51 -0.72 2.31
CA ASP A 151 -0.56 -0.29 1.29
C ASP A 151 -0.89 -0.91 -0.07
N LYS A 152 -1.27 -2.20 -0.11
CA LYS A 152 -1.76 -2.88 -1.31
C LYS A 152 -3.00 -2.20 -1.88
N VAL A 153 -3.98 -1.94 -1.03
CA VAL A 153 -5.26 -1.34 -1.45
C VAL A 153 -5.05 0.10 -1.94
N GLN A 154 -4.31 0.90 -1.19
CA GLN A 154 -3.97 2.28 -1.55
C GLN A 154 -3.26 2.35 -2.91
N LEU A 155 -2.29 1.46 -3.16
CA LEU A 155 -1.56 1.39 -4.42
C LEU A 155 -2.49 1.12 -5.62
N ILE A 156 -3.56 0.37 -5.41
CA ILE A 156 -4.57 0.09 -6.43
C ILE A 156 -5.51 1.29 -6.60
N LEU A 157 -6.06 1.82 -5.50
CA LEU A 157 -7.10 2.85 -5.55
C LEU A 157 -6.61 4.22 -6.02
N VAL A 158 -5.31 4.52 -5.92
CA VAL A 158 -4.76 5.73 -6.57
C VAL A 158 -4.79 5.67 -8.11
N ASN A 159 -5.29 4.59 -8.74
CA ASN A 159 -5.59 4.56 -10.17
C ASN A 159 -6.99 5.13 -10.49
N SER A 160 -7.83 5.40 -9.49
CA SER A 160 -9.05 6.18 -9.68
C SER A 160 -8.69 7.58 -10.20
N LYS A 161 -9.43 8.04 -11.20
CA LYS A 161 -9.23 9.38 -11.79
C LYS A 161 -9.46 10.53 -10.79
N TYR A 162 -10.19 10.26 -9.71
CA TYR A 162 -10.50 11.24 -8.68
C TYR A 162 -9.53 11.24 -7.51
N VAL A 163 -8.63 10.27 -7.41
CA VAL A 163 -7.75 10.07 -6.24
C VAL A 163 -6.33 10.50 -6.56
N ASN A 164 -5.86 11.55 -5.91
CA ASN A 164 -4.46 11.97 -5.95
C ASN A 164 -3.65 11.25 -4.87
N GLN A 165 -4.14 11.29 -3.60
CA GLN A 165 -3.57 10.54 -2.48
C GLN A 165 -4.70 9.88 -1.68
N ILE A 166 -4.40 8.74 -1.08
CA ILE A 166 -5.35 8.00 -0.25
C ILE A 166 -4.66 7.45 1.00
N PHE A 167 -5.33 7.55 2.12
CA PHE A 167 -5.00 6.87 3.36
C PHE A 167 -6.17 5.98 3.76
N LEU A 168 -5.97 4.66 3.69
CA LEU A 168 -6.96 3.66 4.07
C LEU A 168 -6.80 3.32 5.55
N ASP A 169 -7.90 3.27 6.28
CA ASP A 169 -7.92 2.90 7.69
C ASP A 169 -9.09 1.96 8.02
N GLY A 170 -8.97 1.26 9.15
CA GLY A 170 -9.99 0.38 9.65
C GLY A 170 -9.83 0.13 11.15
N ASP A 171 -10.94 -0.22 11.78
CA ASP A 171 -10.99 -0.56 13.21
C ASP A 171 -11.73 -1.90 13.37
N SER A 172 -11.21 -2.75 14.24
CA SER A 172 -11.77 -4.08 14.54
C SER A 172 -13.20 -4.07 15.10
N LYS A 173 -13.73 -2.91 15.45
CA LYS A 173 -15.12 -2.73 15.87
C LYS A 173 -16.11 -2.66 14.71
N TYR A 174 -15.62 -2.40 13.49
CA TYR A 174 -16.46 -2.15 12.33
C TYR A 174 -16.18 -3.16 11.23
N SER A 175 -17.19 -3.43 10.39
CA SER A 175 -17.14 -4.45 9.34
C SER A 175 -16.63 -3.91 7.99
N TYR A 176 -16.18 -2.66 7.92
CA TYR A 176 -15.73 -2.03 6.69
C TYR A 176 -14.55 -1.07 6.94
N ALA A 177 -13.76 -0.88 5.92
CA ALA A 177 -12.70 0.11 5.89
C ALA A 177 -13.22 1.48 5.47
N VAL A 178 -12.51 2.53 5.88
CA VAL A 178 -12.75 3.93 5.50
C VAL A 178 -11.50 4.54 4.90
N ALA A 179 -11.64 5.64 4.15
CA ALA A 179 -10.47 6.28 3.58
C ALA A 179 -10.53 7.82 3.66
N LEU A 180 -9.37 8.41 3.95
CA LEU A 180 -9.12 9.83 3.72
C LEU A 180 -8.54 10.00 2.33
N ILE A 181 -9.10 10.89 1.53
CA ILE A 181 -8.67 11.10 0.15
C ILE A 181 -8.33 12.57 -0.09
N TYR A 182 -7.11 12.82 -0.55
CA TYR A 182 -6.80 14.07 -1.22
C TYR A 182 -7.18 13.92 -2.70
N PRO A 183 -8.17 14.67 -3.17
CA PRO A 183 -8.75 14.43 -4.49
C PRO A 183 -7.91 14.98 -5.64
N GLU A 184 -8.07 14.42 -6.83
CA GLU A 184 -7.63 15.05 -8.08
C GLU A 184 -8.67 16.13 -8.46
N LEU A 185 -8.41 17.34 -8.02
CA LEU A 185 -9.37 18.42 -7.99
C LEU A 185 -9.94 18.80 -9.36
N LYS A 186 -9.12 18.69 -10.42
CA LYS A 186 -9.58 18.97 -11.79
C LYS A 186 -10.70 18.03 -12.22
N GLU A 187 -10.57 16.74 -11.94
CA GLU A 187 -11.59 15.74 -12.29
C GLU A 187 -12.83 15.86 -11.41
N CYS A 188 -12.65 16.21 -10.12
CA CYS A 188 -13.78 16.48 -9.23
C CYS A 188 -14.60 17.70 -9.69
N ILE A 189 -13.96 18.83 -10.01
CA ILE A 189 -14.64 20.01 -10.55
C ILE A 189 -15.36 19.69 -11.87
N LYS A 190 -14.72 18.93 -12.74
CA LYS A 190 -15.35 18.50 -14.00
C LYS A 190 -16.61 17.67 -13.79
N PHE A 191 -16.57 16.75 -12.80
CA PHE A 191 -17.74 15.97 -12.43
C PHE A 191 -18.87 16.86 -11.90
N LEU A 192 -18.56 17.76 -10.97
CA LEU A 192 -19.54 18.68 -10.38
C LEU A 192 -20.17 19.58 -11.45
N LYS A 193 -19.37 20.14 -12.38
CA LYS A 193 -19.85 20.94 -13.53
C LYS A 193 -20.76 20.12 -14.46
N GLY A 194 -20.44 18.83 -14.68
CA GLY A 194 -21.21 17.97 -15.57
C GLY A 194 -22.55 17.52 -15.00
N ASN A 195 -22.68 17.44 -13.68
CA ASN A 195 -23.84 16.81 -13.03
C ASN A 195 -25.04 17.74 -12.76
N LYS A 196 -24.91 19.07 -12.94
CA LYS A 196 -25.98 20.09 -12.72
C LYS A 196 -26.82 19.90 -11.43
N LYS A 197 -26.33 19.14 -10.46
CA LYS A 197 -27.04 18.78 -9.22
C LYS A 197 -26.80 19.75 -8.07
N LEU A 198 -25.93 20.73 -8.26
CA LEU A 198 -25.52 21.66 -7.20
C LEU A 198 -26.47 22.88 -7.02
N GLY A 199 -27.70 22.80 -7.54
CA GLY A 199 -28.69 23.89 -7.41
C GLY A 199 -28.23 25.15 -8.16
N ASP A 200 -28.53 26.35 -7.62
CA ASP A 200 -28.26 27.67 -8.23
C ASP A 200 -26.77 28.11 -8.15
N ILE A 201 -25.82 27.17 -8.18
CA ILE A 201 -24.38 27.50 -8.19
C ILE A 201 -23.94 27.85 -9.61
N ASP A 202 -23.23 28.96 -9.74
CA ASP A 202 -22.55 29.36 -10.98
C ASP A 202 -21.42 28.37 -11.28
N TYR A 203 -21.70 27.42 -12.18
CA TYR A 203 -20.78 26.31 -12.54
C TYR A 203 -19.41 26.79 -13.05
N ASP A 204 -19.29 28.03 -13.50
CA ASP A 204 -18.02 28.61 -13.93
C ASP A 204 -17.16 29.06 -12.75
N LYS A 205 -17.77 29.21 -11.56
CA LYS A 205 -17.12 29.63 -10.32
C LYS A 205 -16.90 28.51 -9.31
N ILE A 206 -17.18 27.24 -9.65
CA ILE A 206 -16.92 26.13 -8.74
C ILE A 206 -15.44 26.12 -8.33
N THR A 207 -15.23 26.17 -7.02
CA THR A 207 -13.91 26.20 -6.38
C THR A 207 -13.56 24.84 -5.78
N TYR A 208 -12.38 24.74 -5.25
CA TYR A 208 -11.95 23.57 -4.50
C TYR A 208 -12.79 23.32 -3.24
N ASP A 209 -13.25 24.38 -2.59
CA ASP A 209 -14.04 24.30 -1.36
C ASP A 209 -15.41 23.67 -1.62
N ASP A 210 -15.95 23.79 -2.82
CA ASP A 210 -17.22 23.18 -3.22
C ASP A 210 -17.13 21.63 -3.36
N ALA A 211 -15.93 21.09 -3.51
CA ALA A 211 -15.70 19.66 -3.56
C ALA A 211 -15.64 19.03 -2.16
N TYR A 212 -15.17 19.79 -1.16
CA TYR A 212 -15.02 19.28 0.20
C TYR A 212 -16.36 19.27 0.93
N GLY A 213 -16.69 18.10 1.52
CA GLY A 213 -17.97 17.88 2.19
C GLY A 213 -19.17 17.72 1.24
N ASN A 214 -18.91 17.67 -0.08
CA ASN A 214 -19.95 17.37 -1.05
C ASN A 214 -20.20 15.86 -1.13
N LYS A 215 -21.36 15.44 -0.62
CA LYS A 215 -21.69 14.02 -0.52
C LYS A 215 -21.81 13.32 -1.87
N ASP A 216 -22.35 13.99 -2.88
CA ASP A 216 -22.47 13.42 -4.24
C ASP A 216 -21.07 13.15 -4.84
N MET A 217 -20.09 14.01 -4.51
CA MET A 217 -18.69 13.82 -4.92
C MET A 217 -18.04 12.66 -4.17
N GLU A 218 -18.24 12.56 -2.85
CA GLU A 218 -17.74 11.46 -2.05
C GLU A 218 -18.32 10.12 -2.54
N ASP A 219 -19.63 10.06 -2.78
CA ASP A 219 -20.33 8.88 -3.29
C ASP A 219 -19.80 8.46 -4.68
N GLU A 220 -19.51 9.42 -5.55
CA GLU A 220 -18.93 9.14 -6.88
C GLU A 220 -17.51 8.60 -6.76
N ILE A 221 -16.68 9.15 -5.88
CA ILE A 221 -15.33 8.64 -5.63
C ILE A 221 -15.38 7.22 -5.09
N VAL A 222 -16.29 6.92 -4.15
CA VAL A 222 -16.48 5.56 -3.62
C VAL A 222 -16.84 4.59 -4.74
N LYS A 223 -17.75 4.96 -5.65
CA LYS A 223 -18.12 4.12 -6.81
C LYS A 223 -16.96 3.88 -7.75
N ASP A 224 -16.20 4.91 -8.08
CA ASP A 224 -15.04 4.77 -8.97
C ASP A 224 -13.94 3.90 -8.31
N CYS A 225 -13.71 4.07 -7.01
CA CYS A 225 -12.81 3.21 -6.22
C CYS A 225 -13.28 1.75 -6.20
N ASP A 226 -14.59 1.48 -6.08
CA ASP A 226 -15.15 0.12 -6.14
C ASP A 226 -14.89 -0.52 -7.52
N ILE A 227 -15.12 0.23 -8.60
CA ILE A 227 -14.87 -0.24 -9.99
C ILE A 227 -13.38 -0.56 -10.19
N VAL A 228 -12.50 0.37 -9.83
CA VAL A 228 -11.04 0.22 -9.98
C VAL A 228 -10.53 -0.94 -9.13
N GLY A 229 -10.98 -1.03 -7.89
CA GLY A 229 -10.56 -2.06 -6.96
C GLY A 229 -10.99 -3.46 -7.39
N ARG A 230 -12.26 -3.65 -7.75
CA ARG A 230 -12.78 -4.94 -8.24
C ARG A 230 -12.10 -5.39 -9.54
N LYS A 231 -11.89 -4.48 -10.48
CA LYS A 231 -11.14 -4.76 -11.71
C LYS A 231 -9.72 -5.23 -11.43
N SER A 232 -9.14 -4.81 -10.32
CA SER A 232 -7.78 -5.18 -9.88
C SER A 232 -7.77 -6.35 -8.90
N GLY A 233 -8.90 -7.04 -8.68
CA GLY A 233 -9.00 -8.24 -7.84
C GLY A 233 -9.13 -7.99 -6.34
N LEU A 234 -9.44 -6.75 -5.91
CA LEU A 234 -9.73 -6.48 -4.51
C LEU A 234 -11.07 -7.10 -4.10
N LYS A 235 -11.10 -7.64 -2.90
CA LYS A 235 -12.32 -8.16 -2.29
C LYS A 235 -13.18 -7.02 -1.74
N GLY A 236 -14.48 -7.24 -1.62
CA GLY A 236 -15.42 -6.20 -1.19
C GLY A 236 -15.14 -5.60 0.20
N PHE A 237 -14.54 -6.38 1.12
CA PHE A 237 -14.16 -5.91 2.45
C PHE A 237 -12.86 -5.08 2.46
N GLU A 238 -12.02 -5.20 1.42
CA GLU A 238 -10.81 -4.38 1.26
C GLU A 238 -11.14 -2.96 0.77
N LEU A 239 -12.34 -2.74 0.21
CA LEU A 239 -12.75 -1.47 -0.36
C LEU A 239 -13.35 -0.54 0.69
N PRO A 240 -13.00 0.76 0.70
CA PRO A 240 -13.59 1.71 1.63
C PRO A 240 -15.09 1.89 1.32
N LYS A 241 -15.91 1.83 2.37
CA LYS A 241 -17.37 2.07 2.26
C LYS A 241 -17.75 3.52 2.43
N LYS A 242 -16.96 4.25 3.20
CA LYS A 242 -17.10 5.70 3.39
C LYS A 242 -15.74 6.35 3.21
N ILE A 243 -15.75 7.56 2.72
CA ILE A 243 -14.55 8.38 2.56
C ILE A 243 -14.78 9.76 3.17
N SER A 244 -13.68 10.45 3.43
CA SER A 244 -13.70 11.88 3.72
C SER A 244 -12.61 12.57 2.90
N LEU A 245 -12.93 13.69 2.29
CA LEU A 245 -11.98 14.45 1.52
C LEU A 245 -11.14 15.33 2.45
N ILE A 246 -9.83 15.36 2.23
CA ILE A 246 -8.90 16.24 2.94
C ILE A 246 -8.44 17.37 2.03
N ASN A 247 -8.30 18.57 2.59
CA ASN A 247 -8.04 19.80 1.85
C ASN A 247 -6.54 20.09 1.64
N GLU A 248 -5.66 19.30 2.23
CA GLU A 248 -4.22 19.40 2.03
C GLU A 248 -3.59 18.05 1.72
N PRO A 249 -2.61 17.99 0.80
CA PRO A 249 -1.91 16.75 0.50
C PRO A 249 -1.03 16.34 1.67
N CYS A 250 -0.89 15.04 1.88
CA CYS A 250 0.15 14.53 2.76
C CYS A 250 1.53 14.84 2.17
N SER A 251 2.41 15.39 2.99
CA SER A 251 3.76 15.78 2.57
C SER A 251 4.76 15.68 3.72
N PRO A 252 6.08 15.69 3.43
CA PRO A 252 7.10 15.81 4.48
C PRO A 252 6.99 17.13 5.25
N ASN A 253 6.60 18.22 4.58
CA ASN A 253 6.52 19.55 5.18
C ASN A 253 5.44 19.65 6.26
N ASN A 254 4.30 18.99 6.11
CA ASN A 254 3.27 18.92 7.15
C ASN A 254 3.41 17.72 8.10
N GLY A 255 4.50 16.97 7.98
CA GLY A 255 4.83 15.85 8.85
C GLY A 255 4.02 14.57 8.63
N LEU A 256 3.11 14.54 7.66
CA LEU A 256 2.24 13.38 7.35
C LEU A 256 2.96 12.32 6.51
N MET A 257 4.09 12.68 5.90
CA MET A 257 4.97 11.76 5.17
C MET A 257 6.40 11.80 5.73
N THR A 258 7.14 10.75 5.45
CA THR A 258 8.60 10.73 5.62
C THR A 258 9.27 11.50 4.47
N ASN A 259 10.58 11.81 4.60
CA ASN A 259 11.36 12.39 3.50
C ASN A 259 11.43 11.48 2.26
N THR A 260 11.17 10.19 2.41
CA THR A 260 11.07 9.21 1.33
C THR A 260 9.63 9.06 0.81
N LEU A 261 8.75 10.01 1.09
CA LEU A 261 7.36 10.10 0.65
C LEU A 261 6.47 8.91 1.09
N LYS A 262 6.79 8.28 2.22
CA LYS A 262 5.93 7.26 2.84
C LYS A 262 4.98 7.91 3.83
N LEU A 263 3.71 7.54 3.79
CA LEU A 263 2.71 7.98 4.77
C LEU A 263 3.12 7.57 6.19
N LYS A 264 2.77 8.42 7.17
CA LYS A 264 2.96 8.15 8.60
C LYS A 264 1.60 7.84 9.26
N PRO A 265 1.14 6.57 9.26
CA PRO A 265 -0.23 6.21 9.68
C PRO A 265 -0.61 6.75 11.06
N LYS A 266 0.29 6.62 12.05
CA LYS A 266 0.04 7.13 13.42
C LYS A 266 -0.23 8.63 13.45
N VAL A 267 0.54 9.41 12.69
CA VAL A 267 0.39 10.88 12.66
C VAL A 267 -0.90 11.27 11.96
N ILE A 268 -1.21 10.60 10.84
CA ILE A 268 -2.44 10.82 10.07
C ILE A 268 -3.68 10.51 10.93
N ARG A 269 -3.70 9.37 11.64
CA ARG A 269 -4.80 9.01 12.55
C ARG A 269 -5.00 10.04 13.66
N ILE A 270 -3.93 10.61 14.20
CA ILE A 270 -4.03 11.65 15.24
C ILE A 270 -4.62 12.94 14.64
N LYS A 271 -4.11 13.38 13.49
CA LYS A 271 -4.54 14.63 12.85
C LYS A 271 -6.00 14.59 12.40
N TYR A 272 -6.42 13.50 11.78
CA TYR A 272 -7.76 13.32 11.19
C TYR A 272 -8.66 12.40 12.02
N ASN A 273 -8.44 12.36 13.35
CA ASN A 273 -9.21 11.48 14.23
C ASN A 273 -10.71 11.78 14.24
N VAL A 274 -11.11 13.04 14.06
CA VAL A 274 -12.51 13.46 14.02
C VAL A 274 -13.17 12.94 12.74
N GLU A 275 -12.55 13.15 11.59
CA GLU A 275 -13.04 12.70 10.28
C GLU A 275 -13.14 11.17 10.21
N LEU A 276 -12.11 10.48 10.71
CA LEU A 276 -12.10 9.01 10.75
C LEU A 276 -13.24 8.47 11.60
N LYS A 277 -13.49 9.04 12.78
CA LYS A 277 -14.60 8.61 13.66
C LYS A 277 -15.96 8.88 13.05
N LYS A 278 -16.16 10.07 12.47
CA LYS A 278 -17.41 10.47 11.82
C LYS A 278 -17.81 9.53 10.68
N MET A 279 -16.85 8.90 10.01
CA MET A 279 -17.15 7.92 8.96
C MET A 279 -17.73 6.61 9.50
N TYR A 280 -17.65 6.36 10.79
CA TYR A 280 -18.23 5.18 11.42
C TYR A 280 -19.56 5.47 12.14
N GLU A 281 -19.93 6.72 12.27
CA GLU A 281 -21.25 7.16 12.74
C GLU A 281 -22.28 7.11 11.58
#